data_d89ee869dc4183e63e5667173f4cba01
#
_entry.id   d89ee869dc4183e63e5667173f4cba01
#
_cell.length_a   1.000
_cell.length_b   1.000
_cell.length_c   1.000
_cell.angle_alpha   90.00
_cell.angle_beta   90.00
_cell.angle_gamma   90.00
#
_symmetry.space_group_name_H-M   'P 1'
#
loop_
_entity.id
_entity.type
_entity.pdbx_description
1 polymer ?
#
loop_
_entity_poly.entity_id
_entity_poly.type
_entity_poly.pdbx_seq_one_letter_code
_entity_poly.pdbx_strand_id
1 'polypeptide(L)'
;MKKLLLSCCFVSLLASPPVFAVETDMAGAEYNFAVNELSRSSLNQAAVIGQEGSRNNTRIGQEGTKLQATIVQNGIANRAAIDQRGDANVASVTQTGAANKATISQEGYGNLASVTQQGVGNRASIIQAGTQKAAVVVQRQSMMAVRIIQR
;
A
#
# COMPACT_ATOMS: atom_id res chain seq x y z
N MET A 1 9.81 -9.68 32.45
CA MET A 1 8.54 -8.94 32.27
C MET A 1 8.61 -8.18 30.97
N LYS A 2 8.01 -8.73 29.91
CA LYS A 2 7.96 -8.07 28.58
C LYS A 2 6.76 -7.12 28.58
N LYS A 3 7.02 -5.81 28.47
CA LYS A 3 5.97 -4.82 28.30
C LYS A 3 5.43 -4.92 26.87
N LEU A 4 4.20 -5.39 26.74
CA LEU A 4 3.44 -5.35 25.50
C LEU A 4 2.97 -3.89 25.29
N LEU A 5 3.60 -3.17 24.36
CA LEU A 5 3.12 -1.88 23.92
C LEU A 5 1.99 -2.12 22.90
N LEU A 6 0.76 -1.99 23.35
CA LEU A 6 -0.43 -1.96 22.48
C LEU A 6 -0.42 -0.63 21.72
N SER A 7 0.02 -0.63 20.46
CA SER A 7 -0.08 0.54 19.58
C SER A 7 -1.48 0.56 18.97
N CYS A 8 -2.31 1.49 19.42
CA CYS A 8 -3.68 1.70 18.92
C CYS A 8 -3.65 2.35 17.54
N CYS A 9 -4.20 1.70 16.54
CA CYS A 9 -4.48 2.31 15.25
C CYS A 9 -5.59 3.34 15.38
N PHE A 10 -5.28 4.62 15.22
CA PHE A 10 -6.29 5.66 14.99
C PHE A 10 -6.47 5.85 13.49
N VAL A 11 -7.58 5.35 12.95
CA VAL A 11 -8.05 5.74 11.62
C VAL A 11 -8.97 6.94 11.81
N SER A 12 -8.47 8.14 11.58
CA SER A 12 -9.31 9.34 11.61
C SER A 12 -9.90 9.58 10.23
N LEU A 13 -11.22 9.41 10.13
CA LEU A 13 -12.02 9.73 8.96
C LEU A 13 -12.45 11.21 9.06
N LEU A 14 -11.74 12.10 8.38
CA LEU A 14 -12.19 13.49 8.19
C LEU A 14 -12.20 13.79 6.69
N ALA A 15 -13.27 14.42 6.23
CA ALA A 15 -13.41 14.89 4.85
C ALA A 15 -12.25 15.83 4.50
N SER A 16 -11.39 15.37 3.55
CA SER A 16 -10.27 16.10 2.93
C SER A 16 -9.21 16.69 3.86
N PRO A 17 -8.28 15.93 4.33
CA PRO A 17 -6.85 16.08 4.07
C PRO A 17 -6.22 14.73 3.68
N PRO A 18 -4.95 14.68 3.27
CA PRO A 18 -4.32 13.40 2.94
C PRO A 18 -4.39 12.46 4.15
N VAL A 19 -4.95 11.27 3.94
CA VAL A 19 -4.95 10.23 4.97
C VAL A 19 -3.53 9.69 5.10
N PHE A 20 -2.89 9.97 6.23
CA PHE A 20 -1.62 9.34 6.59
C PHE A 20 -1.94 8.09 7.39
N ALA A 21 -1.62 6.93 6.84
CA ALA A 21 -1.68 5.69 7.60
C ALA A 21 -0.46 5.61 8.54
N VAL A 22 -0.72 5.37 9.81
CA VAL A 22 0.33 5.13 10.80
C VAL A 22 0.77 3.67 10.74
N GLU A 23 2.07 3.43 10.80
CA GLU A 23 2.63 2.07 10.85
C GLU A 23 2.07 1.29 12.03
N THR A 24 1.45 0.14 11.76
CA THR A 24 1.08 -0.83 12.77
C THR A 24 1.66 -2.19 12.41
N ASP A 25 2.33 -2.79 13.35
CA ASP A 25 2.76 -4.19 13.27
C ASP A 25 1.56 -5.06 13.67
N MET A 26 0.80 -5.53 12.67
CA MET A 26 -0.41 -6.31 12.90
C MET A 26 -0.14 -7.80 12.67
N ALA A 27 -0.51 -8.62 13.64
CA ALA A 27 -0.57 -10.07 13.49
C ALA A 27 -1.57 -10.44 12.37
N GLY A 28 -1.30 -11.50 11.60
CA GLY A 28 -2.04 -11.82 10.38
C GLY A 28 -3.56 -11.94 10.53
N ALA A 29 -4.06 -12.36 11.71
CA ALA A 29 -5.51 -12.44 12.00
C ALA A 29 -6.16 -11.05 12.13
N GLU A 30 -5.47 -10.11 12.76
CA GLU A 30 -5.94 -8.73 12.93
C GLU A 30 -5.93 -7.98 11.60
N TYR A 31 -4.94 -8.25 10.76
CA TYR A 31 -4.88 -7.72 9.40
C TYR A 31 -6.10 -8.15 8.58
N ASN A 32 -6.43 -9.44 8.58
CA ASN A 32 -7.58 -9.98 7.84
C ASN A 32 -8.92 -9.41 8.34
N PHE A 33 -9.05 -9.19 9.65
CA PHE A 33 -10.22 -8.55 10.23
C PHE A 33 -10.35 -7.10 9.76
N ALA A 34 -9.29 -6.32 9.83
CA ALA A 34 -9.30 -4.92 9.38
C ALA A 34 -9.63 -4.78 7.88
N VAL A 35 -9.07 -5.65 7.03
CA VAL A 35 -9.39 -5.66 5.59
C VAL A 35 -10.87 -6.00 5.34
N ASN A 36 -11.43 -6.97 6.05
CA ASN A 36 -12.82 -7.38 5.90
C ASN A 36 -13.81 -6.29 6.37
N GLU A 37 -13.52 -5.62 7.48
CA GLU A 37 -14.34 -4.52 7.99
C GLU A 37 -14.31 -3.31 7.04
N LEU A 38 -13.14 -2.93 6.55
CA LEU A 38 -12.99 -1.84 5.58
C LEU A 38 -13.68 -2.16 4.25
N SER A 39 -13.69 -3.42 3.82
CA SER A 39 -14.38 -3.84 2.60
C SER A 39 -15.91 -3.80 2.73
N ARG A 40 -16.45 -3.91 3.96
CA ARG A 40 -17.89 -3.85 4.26
C ARG A 40 -18.38 -2.45 4.56
N SER A 41 -17.49 -1.54 4.90
CA SER A 41 -17.87 -0.16 5.18
C SER A 41 -18.10 0.59 3.88
N SER A 42 -19.10 1.46 3.85
CA SER A 42 -19.34 2.42 2.76
C SER A 42 -18.32 3.57 2.78
N LEU A 43 -17.06 3.28 3.13
CA LEU A 43 -16.02 4.28 3.20
C LEU A 43 -15.68 4.77 1.79
N ASN A 44 -15.61 6.08 1.64
CA ASN A 44 -15.18 6.71 0.40
C ASN A 44 -13.69 6.46 0.11
N GLN A 45 -12.90 6.14 1.14
CA GLN A 45 -11.48 5.83 1.04
C GLN A 45 -11.10 4.71 2.01
N ALA A 46 -10.23 3.80 1.58
CA ALA A 46 -9.70 2.73 2.40
C ALA A 46 -8.18 2.62 2.25
N ALA A 47 -7.45 2.66 3.37
CA ALA A 47 -6.02 2.47 3.41
C ALA A 47 -5.68 1.37 4.44
N VAL A 48 -4.98 0.33 4.02
CA VAL A 48 -4.59 -0.79 4.87
C VAL A 48 -3.08 -1.00 4.79
N ILE A 49 -2.43 -1.07 5.93
CA ILE A 49 -1.00 -1.38 6.04
C ILE A 49 -0.81 -2.54 6.99
N GLY A 50 -0.13 -3.60 6.51
CA GLY A 50 0.37 -4.70 7.31
C GLY A 50 1.89 -4.76 7.20
N GLN A 51 2.58 -4.77 8.33
CA GLN A 51 4.04 -4.88 8.38
C GLN A 51 4.49 -5.94 9.37
N GLU A 52 5.41 -6.79 8.93
CA GLU A 52 6.06 -7.79 9.76
C GLU A 52 7.58 -7.72 9.54
N GLY A 53 8.37 -7.80 10.62
CA GLY A 53 9.83 -7.72 10.56
C GLY A 53 10.38 -6.40 11.07
N SER A 54 11.46 -5.89 10.47
CA SER A 54 12.15 -4.72 10.99
C SER A 54 12.52 -3.70 9.91
N ARG A 55 12.57 -2.41 10.28
CA ARG A 55 12.97 -1.28 9.43
C ARG A 55 12.13 -1.13 8.15
N ASN A 56 10.92 -1.70 8.11
CA ASN A 56 9.99 -1.49 7.01
C ASN A 56 9.42 -0.06 7.08
N ASN A 57 9.21 0.55 5.92
CA ASN A 57 8.69 1.92 5.82
C ASN A 57 7.58 1.98 4.77
N THR A 58 6.42 2.49 5.16
CA THR A 58 5.26 2.62 4.27
C THR A 58 4.70 4.04 4.27
N ARG A 59 4.13 4.42 3.14
CA ARG A 59 3.36 5.66 3.02
C ARG A 59 2.18 5.43 2.08
N ILE A 60 0.98 5.86 2.51
CA ILE A 60 -0.21 5.95 1.66
C ILE A 60 -0.71 7.40 1.72
N GLY A 61 -0.91 8.01 0.55
CA GLY A 61 -1.59 9.28 0.37
C GLY A 61 -2.79 9.08 -0.55
N GLN A 62 -3.98 9.53 -0.12
CA GLN A 62 -5.22 9.44 -0.89
C GLN A 62 -5.93 10.79 -0.90
N GLU A 63 -6.29 11.27 -2.10
CA GLU A 63 -7.02 12.52 -2.29
C GLU A 63 -8.13 12.28 -3.32
N GLY A 64 -9.39 12.34 -2.90
CA GLY A 64 -10.54 12.08 -3.77
C GLY A 64 -11.56 11.14 -3.14
N THR A 65 -12.24 10.32 -3.95
CA THR A 65 -13.33 9.45 -3.50
C THR A 65 -13.15 8.00 -3.96
N LYS A 66 -13.69 7.04 -3.19
CA LYS A 66 -13.67 5.58 -3.49
C LYS A 66 -12.25 5.04 -3.76
N LEU A 67 -11.26 5.56 -3.08
CA LEU A 67 -9.87 5.13 -3.23
C LEU A 67 -9.57 3.95 -2.31
N GLN A 68 -8.85 2.95 -2.83
CA GLN A 68 -8.42 1.79 -2.06
C GLN A 68 -6.92 1.59 -2.20
N ALA A 69 -6.21 1.52 -1.07
CA ALA A 69 -4.78 1.28 -1.04
C ALA A 69 -4.43 0.21 0.00
N THR A 70 -3.63 -0.77 -0.40
CA THR A 70 -3.16 -1.83 0.48
C THR A 70 -1.66 -1.98 0.36
N ILE A 71 -0.95 -1.99 1.49
CA ILE A 71 0.48 -2.30 1.56
C ILE A 71 0.70 -3.43 2.55
N VAL A 72 1.37 -4.50 2.12
CA VAL A 72 1.82 -5.60 2.98
C VAL A 72 3.33 -5.75 2.82
N GLN A 73 4.05 -5.68 3.93
CA GLN A 73 5.51 -5.87 3.96
C GLN A 73 5.89 -6.95 4.97
N ASN A 74 6.71 -7.90 4.52
CA ASN A 74 7.30 -8.92 5.37
C ASN A 74 8.82 -8.96 5.15
N GLY A 75 9.60 -8.81 6.22
CA GLY A 75 11.06 -8.87 6.17
C GLY A 75 11.74 -7.61 6.67
N ILE A 76 12.83 -7.20 6.00
CA ILE A 76 13.73 -6.18 6.56
C ILE A 76 13.95 -5.03 5.56
N ALA A 77 13.81 -3.80 6.04
CA ALA A 77 14.15 -2.57 5.30
C ALA A 77 13.39 -2.41 3.96
N ASN A 78 12.20 -2.98 3.83
CA ASN A 78 11.36 -2.76 2.66
C ASN A 78 10.73 -1.36 2.70
N ARG A 79 10.53 -0.76 1.52
CA ARG A 79 9.90 0.54 1.38
C ARG A 79 8.78 0.50 0.36
N ALA A 80 7.57 0.96 0.74
CA ALA A 80 6.43 1.07 -0.15
C ALA A 80 5.78 2.45 -0.05
N ALA A 81 5.39 2.99 -1.19
CA ALA A 81 4.62 4.22 -1.25
C ALA A 81 3.49 4.11 -2.27
N ILE A 82 2.29 4.51 -1.87
CA ILE A 82 1.12 4.65 -2.75
C ILE A 82 0.62 6.09 -2.64
N ASP A 83 0.41 6.73 -3.79
CA ASP A 83 -0.18 8.06 -3.91
C ASP A 83 -1.33 7.99 -4.92
N GLN A 84 -2.56 8.27 -4.49
CA GLN A 84 -3.77 8.18 -5.32
C GLN A 84 -4.51 9.51 -5.31
N ARG A 85 -4.87 10.01 -6.50
CA ARG A 85 -5.69 11.18 -6.69
C ARG A 85 -6.83 10.91 -7.65
N GLY A 86 -8.02 11.40 -7.35
CA GLY A 86 -9.20 11.27 -8.19
C GLY A 86 -10.25 10.32 -7.62
N ASP A 87 -10.87 9.48 -8.44
CA ASP A 87 -11.98 8.64 -8.01
C ASP A 87 -11.80 7.17 -8.43
N ALA A 88 -12.25 6.25 -7.58
CA ALA A 88 -12.30 4.81 -7.81
C ALA A 88 -10.94 4.15 -8.19
N ASN A 89 -9.82 4.70 -7.75
CA ASN A 89 -8.51 4.09 -7.97
C ASN A 89 -8.22 3.00 -6.92
N VAL A 90 -7.57 1.92 -7.36
CA VAL A 90 -7.17 0.79 -6.52
C VAL A 90 -5.68 0.52 -6.67
N ALA A 91 -4.96 0.47 -5.55
CA ALA A 91 -3.54 0.17 -5.53
C ALA A 91 -3.19 -0.90 -4.48
N SER A 92 -2.29 -1.81 -4.83
CA SER A 92 -1.79 -2.84 -3.92
C SER A 92 -0.28 -3.01 -4.05
N VAL A 93 0.41 -3.11 -2.92
CA VAL A 93 1.83 -3.45 -2.84
C VAL A 93 2.03 -4.59 -1.86
N THR A 94 2.69 -5.66 -2.32
CA THR A 94 3.14 -6.76 -1.46
C THR A 94 4.65 -6.92 -1.61
N GLN A 95 5.39 -6.84 -0.51
CA GLN A 95 6.84 -7.01 -0.48
C GLN A 95 7.24 -8.09 0.53
N THR A 96 8.05 -9.05 0.08
CA THR A 96 8.63 -10.10 0.93
C THR A 96 10.13 -10.16 0.71
N GLY A 97 10.91 -10.16 1.81
CA GLY A 97 12.36 -10.21 1.76
C GLY A 97 13.03 -8.95 2.27
N ALA A 98 14.08 -8.47 1.61
CA ALA A 98 14.87 -7.38 2.15
C ALA A 98 15.13 -6.26 1.13
N ALA A 99 15.14 -5.01 1.61
CA ALA A 99 15.53 -3.82 0.86
C ALA A 99 14.77 -3.62 -0.47
N ASN A 100 13.55 -4.15 -0.60
CA ASN A 100 12.70 -3.92 -1.76
C ASN A 100 12.07 -2.53 -1.72
N LYS A 101 11.89 -1.92 -2.89
CA LYS A 101 11.26 -0.60 -3.02
C LYS A 101 10.15 -0.63 -4.07
N ALA A 102 8.93 -0.25 -3.67
CA ALA A 102 7.78 -0.09 -4.56
C ALA A 102 7.21 1.32 -4.46
N THR A 103 6.80 1.87 -5.59
CA THR A 103 6.09 3.15 -5.65
C THR A 103 4.95 3.06 -6.67
N ILE A 104 3.75 3.43 -6.26
CA ILE A 104 2.57 3.55 -7.13
C ILE A 104 2.07 4.99 -7.04
N SER A 105 1.85 5.62 -8.20
CA SER A 105 1.19 6.91 -8.32
C SER A 105 0.05 6.79 -9.33
N GLN A 106 -1.17 7.06 -8.89
CA GLN A 106 -2.37 7.02 -9.73
C GLN A 106 -3.09 8.37 -9.68
N GLU A 107 -3.41 8.89 -10.87
CA GLU A 107 -4.17 10.13 -11.02
C GLU A 107 -5.29 9.91 -12.04
N GLY A 108 -6.53 10.26 -11.67
CA GLY A 108 -7.71 10.16 -12.53
C GLY A 108 -8.76 9.19 -12.01
N TYR A 109 -9.37 8.41 -12.89
CA TYR A 109 -10.53 7.59 -12.56
C TYR A 109 -10.34 6.11 -12.88
N GLY A 110 -10.68 5.23 -11.91
CA GLY A 110 -10.80 3.78 -12.15
C GLY A 110 -9.49 3.08 -12.47
N ASN A 111 -8.34 3.61 -12.06
CA ASN A 111 -7.05 2.98 -12.33
C ASN A 111 -6.77 1.85 -11.32
N LEU A 112 -6.17 0.78 -11.80
CA LEU A 112 -5.75 -0.38 -11.01
C LEU A 112 -4.23 -0.58 -11.10
N ALA A 113 -3.54 -0.63 -9.98
CA ALA A 113 -2.11 -0.93 -9.93
C ALA A 113 -1.80 -1.99 -8.89
N SER A 114 -0.96 -2.96 -9.24
CA SER A 114 -0.47 -3.97 -8.30
C SER A 114 1.02 -4.20 -8.46
N VAL A 115 1.74 -4.25 -7.32
CA VAL A 115 3.16 -4.59 -7.27
C VAL A 115 3.36 -5.74 -6.28
N THR A 116 3.97 -6.82 -6.74
CA THR A 116 4.42 -7.94 -5.90
C THR A 116 5.91 -8.10 -6.05
N GLN A 117 6.66 -7.97 -4.95
CA GLN A 117 8.11 -8.15 -4.93
C GLN A 117 8.50 -9.23 -3.92
N GLN A 118 9.30 -10.20 -4.37
CA GLN A 118 9.89 -11.23 -3.54
C GLN A 118 11.40 -11.28 -3.80
N GLY A 119 12.21 -11.35 -2.73
CA GLY A 119 13.67 -11.38 -2.84
C GLY A 119 14.32 -10.14 -2.23
N VAL A 120 15.47 -9.74 -2.75
CA VAL A 120 16.30 -8.68 -2.18
C VAL A 120 16.56 -7.57 -3.20
N GLY A 121 16.38 -6.32 -2.79
CA GLY A 121 16.80 -5.15 -3.56
C GLY A 121 15.98 -4.87 -4.83
N ASN A 122 14.77 -5.41 -4.96
CA ASN A 122 13.90 -5.14 -6.10
C ASN A 122 13.36 -3.70 -6.08
N ARG A 123 13.17 -3.13 -7.27
CA ARG A 123 12.60 -1.81 -7.46
C ARG A 123 11.45 -1.86 -8.46
N ALA A 124 10.30 -1.34 -8.08
CA ALA A 124 9.14 -1.20 -8.97
C ALA A 124 8.58 0.23 -8.88
N SER A 125 8.20 0.78 -10.01
CA SER A 125 7.51 2.08 -10.08
C SER A 125 6.38 2.00 -11.11
N ILE A 126 5.16 2.30 -10.69
CA ILE A 126 3.98 2.41 -11.55
C ILE A 126 3.48 3.85 -11.47
N ILE A 127 3.30 4.48 -12.63
CA ILE A 127 2.69 5.79 -12.76
C ILE A 127 1.55 5.68 -13.76
N GLN A 128 0.33 5.96 -13.32
CA GLN A 128 -0.87 5.96 -14.15
C GLN A 128 -1.56 7.32 -14.07
N ALA A 129 -1.80 7.92 -15.23
CA ALA A 129 -2.57 9.16 -15.35
C ALA A 129 -3.67 8.98 -16.39
N GLY A 130 -4.90 9.37 -16.04
CA GLY A 130 -6.09 9.24 -16.90
C GLY A 130 -7.10 8.21 -16.36
N THR A 131 -7.76 7.45 -17.23
CA THR A 131 -8.91 6.62 -16.86
C THR A 131 -8.73 5.15 -17.18
N GLN A 132 -9.22 4.28 -16.28
CA GLN A 132 -9.37 2.83 -16.47
C GLN A 132 -8.08 2.12 -16.93
N LYS A 133 -6.96 2.48 -16.37
CA LYS A 133 -5.66 1.85 -16.65
C LYS A 133 -5.38 0.73 -15.66
N ALA A 134 -4.80 -0.37 -16.16
CA ALA A 134 -4.37 -1.47 -15.33
C ALA A 134 -2.86 -1.74 -15.51
N ALA A 135 -2.14 -1.89 -14.40
CA ALA A 135 -0.72 -2.24 -14.39
C ALA A 135 -0.42 -3.24 -13.27
N VAL A 136 0.28 -4.30 -13.61
CA VAL A 136 0.72 -5.33 -12.66
C VAL A 136 2.21 -5.58 -12.83
N VAL A 137 2.95 -5.52 -11.72
CA VAL A 137 4.38 -5.85 -11.67
C VAL A 137 4.58 -7.01 -10.70
N VAL A 138 5.23 -8.07 -11.17
CA VAL A 138 5.63 -9.21 -10.34
C VAL A 138 7.13 -9.43 -10.49
N GLN A 139 7.86 -9.30 -9.40
CA GLN A 139 9.31 -9.54 -9.33
C GLN A 139 9.57 -10.63 -8.28
N ARG A 140 10.10 -11.78 -8.71
CA ARG A 140 10.37 -12.93 -7.85
C ARG A 140 11.85 -13.25 -7.67
N GLN A 141 12.71 -12.50 -8.34
CA GLN A 141 14.17 -12.61 -8.22
C GLN A 141 14.71 -11.33 -7.57
N SER A 142 15.96 -11.36 -7.18
CA SER A 142 16.61 -10.20 -6.55
C SER A 142 17.17 -9.22 -7.58
N MET A 143 17.34 -7.96 -7.17
CA MET A 143 17.96 -6.87 -7.93
C MET A 143 17.26 -6.52 -9.25
N MET A 144 15.96 -6.79 -9.35
CA MET A 144 15.14 -6.41 -10.52
C MET A 144 14.67 -4.96 -10.42
N ALA A 145 14.61 -4.26 -11.56
CA ALA A 145 14.03 -2.93 -11.65
C ALA A 145 12.99 -2.88 -12.79
N VAL A 146 11.79 -2.41 -12.48
CA VAL A 146 10.69 -2.23 -13.44
C VAL A 146 10.06 -0.87 -13.25
N ARG A 147 9.80 -0.17 -14.37
CA ARG A 147 9.03 1.08 -14.37
C ARG A 147 7.94 1.01 -15.43
N ILE A 148 6.70 1.29 -15.05
CA ILE A 148 5.54 1.39 -15.94
C ILE A 148 5.01 2.82 -15.87
N ILE A 149 4.81 3.43 -17.04
CA ILE A 149 4.18 4.75 -17.17
C ILE A 149 3.05 4.62 -18.18
N GLN A 150 1.84 4.95 -17.77
CA GLN A 150 0.63 4.99 -18.59
C GLN A 150 0.01 6.39 -18.46
N ARG A 151 -0.18 7.04 -19.60
CA ARG A 151 -0.75 8.39 -19.70
C ARG A 151 -1.95 8.40 -20.64
#